data_9e895914fd844e31efeb03b034c170dc
#
_entry.id   9e895914fd844e31efeb03b034c170dc
#
_cell.length_a   1.000
_cell.length_b   1.000
_cell.length_c   1.000
_cell.angle_alpha   90.00
_cell.angle_beta   90.00
_cell.angle_gamma   90.00
#
_symmetry.space_group_name_H-M   'P 1'
#
loop_
_entity.id
_entity.type
_entity.pdbx_description
1 polymer ?
#
loop_
_entity_poly.entity_id
_entity_poly.type
_entity_poly.pdbx_seq_one_letter_code
_entity_poly.pdbx_strand_id
1 'polypeptide(L)'
;MKKQTALFLALLASAGFFLFLFLQTVFFAPPGITVHPARRTVAEDQRIELNLADEAQLQQLPGIGPTLSAAIVSWRKEHGCFRSVEELQNVPGIGEKTLAGLRDYVYVGGESKDEDSGR
;
A
#
# COMPACT_ATOMS: atom_id res chain seq x y z
N MET A 1 -42.33 34.94 32.72
CA MET A 1 -41.35 35.42 31.71
C MET A 1 -39.91 34.88 31.92
N LYS A 2 -39.52 34.61 33.16
CA LYS A 2 -38.13 34.12 33.42
C LYS A 2 -37.85 32.66 33.01
N LYS A 3 -38.85 31.82 32.85
CA LYS A 3 -38.71 30.41 32.48
C LYS A 3 -38.52 30.18 30.97
N GLN A 4 -39.03 31.06 30.12
CA GLN A 4 -38.90 30.95 28.66
C GLN A 4 -37.54 31.43 28.18
N THR A 5 -36.95 32.44 28.80
CA THR A 5 -35.62 32.92 28.48
C THR A 5 -34.51 31.89 28.81
N ALA A 6 -34.70 31.13 29.90
CA ALA A 6 -33.79 30.07 30.29
C ALA A 6 -33.82 28.90 29.28
N LEU A 7 -35.00 28.57 28.75
CA LEU A 7 -35.14 27.55 27.69
C LEU A 7 -34.50 27.97 26.37
N PHE A 8 -34.64 29.23 25.97
CA PHE A 8 -33.99 29.77 24.78
C PHE A 8 -32.45 29.78 24.88
N LEU A 9 -31.92 30.15 26.05
CA LEU A 9 -30.49 30.12 26.31
C LEU A 9 -29.94 28.69 26.32
N ALA A 10 -30.65 27.72 26.83
CA ALA A 10 -30.26 26.32 26.82
C ALA A 10 -30.26 25.74 25.40
N LEU A 11 -31.26 26.11 24.59
CA LEU A 11 -31.31 25.69 23.18
C LEU A 11 -30.16 26.30 22.34
N LEU A 12 -29.82 27.57 22.57
CA LEU A 12 -28.70 28.23 21.90
C LEU A 12 -27.34 27.62 22.31
N ALA A 13 -27.19 27.27 23.60
CA ALA A 13 -25.99 26.62 24.09
C ALA A 13 -25.84 25.22 23.52
N SER A 14 -26.92 24.47 23.39
CA SER A 14 -26.95 23.14 22.77
C SER A 14 -26.62 23.21 21.29
N ALA A 15 -27.20 24.14 20.55
CA ALA A 15 -26.92 24.33 19.13
C ALA A 15 -25.46 24.74 18.89
N GLY A 16 -24.90 25.61 19.70
CA GLY A 16 -23.51 26.01 19.66
C GLY A 16 -22.55 24.84 19.95
N PHE A 17 -22.91 23.99 20.92
CA PHE A 17 -22.13 22.80 21.23
C PHE A 17 -22.14 21.77 20.10
N PHE A 18 -23.30 21.53 19.48
CA PHE A 18 -23.40 20.65 18.30
C PHE A 18 -22.65 21.21 17.09
N LEU A 19 -22.72 22.53 16.87
CA LEU A 19 -21.95 23.17 15.81
C LEU A 19 -20.45 23.07 16.08
N PHE A 20 -20.02 23.24 17.33
CA PHE A 20 -18.61 23.09 17.71
C PHE A 20 -18.11 21.64 17.49
N LEU A 21 -18.90 20.64 17.88
CA LEU A 21 -18.57 19.22 17.61
C LEU A 21 -18.54 18.92 16.11
N PHE A 22 -19.46 19.50 15.36
CA PHE A 22 -19.48 19.32 13.90
C PHE A 22 -18.26 19.96 13.24
N LEU A 23 -17.85 21.15 13.66
CA LEU A 23 -16.64 21.80 13.19
C LEU A 23 -15.38 21.01 13.58
N GLN A 24 -15.35 20.39 14.75
CA GLN A 24 -14.26 19.53 15.17
C GLN A 24 -14.14 18.29 14.27
N THR A 25 -15.26 17.70 13.86
CA THR A 25 -15.23 16.53 12.96
C THR A 25 -14.84 16.89 11.53
N VAL A 26 -15.17 18.10 11.09
CA VAL A 26 -14.80 18.60 9.76
C VAL A 26 -13.33 19.09 9.72
N PHE A 27 -12.86 19.72 10.82
CA PHE A 27 -11.50 20.27 10.89
C PHE A 27 -10.45 19.24 11.35
N PHE A 28 -10.89 18.19 12.06
CA PHE A 28 -10.02 17.10 12.49
C PHE A 28 -10.16 15.86 11.61
N ALA A 29 -10.46 16.07 10.34
CA ALA A 29 -10.19 15.02 9.35
C ALA A 29 -8.69 14.77 9.36
N PRO A 30 -8.23 13.54 9.66
CA PRO A 30 -6.81 13.27 9.59
C PRO A 30 -6.33 13.63 8.18
N PRO A 31 -5.17 14.30 8.06
CA PRO A 31 -4.68 14.71 6.77
C PRO A 31 -4.45 13.47 5.91
N GLY A 32 -5.34 13.33 4.93
CA GLY A 32 -5.05 12.60 3.72
C GLY A 32 -4.77 11.11 3.89
N ILE A 33 -5.84 10.35 3.83
CA ILE A 33 -5.78 9.33 2.78
C ILE A 33 -5.76 10.15 1.49
N THR A 34 -4.60 10.50 1.02
CA THR A 34 -4.41 10.84 -0.37
C THR A 34 -4.68 9.55 -1.13
N VAL A 35 -5.96 9.33 -1.41
CA VAL A 35 -6.33 8.47 -2.51
C VAL A 35 -5.78 9.21 -3.72
N HIS A 36 -4.52 8.94 -4.07
CA HIS A 36 -4.09 9.23 -5.41
C HIS A 36 -5.06 8.45 -6.30
N PRO A 37 -5.86 9.11 -7.15
CA PRO A 37 -6.52 8.39 -8.20
C PRO A 37 -5.40 7.84 -9.05
N ALA A 38 -5.02 6.59 -8.76
CA ALA A 38 -4.14 5.84 -9.60
C ALA A 38 -4.77 5.89 -10.99
N ARG A 39 -4.15 6.64 -11.85
CA ARG A 39 -4.45 6.66 -13.27
C ARG A 39 -4.16 5.25 -13.75
N ARG A 40 -5.18 4.40 -13.70
CA ARG A 40 -5.15 3.05 -14.22
C ARG A 40 -4.94 3.11 -15.72
N THR A 41 -3.72 3.12 -16.14
CA THR A 41 -3.35 2.56 -17.43
C THR A 41 -3.20 1.07 -17.21
N VAL A 42 -4.22 0.35 -17.64
CA VAL A 42 -4.47 -1.07 -17.38
C VAL A 42 -3.59 -1.92 -18.29
N ALA A 43 -2.27 -1.88 -18.16
CA ALA A 43 -1.39 -2.82 -18.84
C ALA A 43 -0.01 -3.04 -18.19
N GLU A 44 0.55 -2.06 -17.48
CA GLU A 44 1.86 -2.21 -16.82
C GLU A 44 1.77 -2.27 -15.30
N ASP A 45 0.59 -1.99 -14.74
CA ASP A 45 0.39 -1.69 -13.31
C ASP A 45 -0.11 -2.89 -12.49
N GLN A 46 -0.07 -4.10 -13.04
CA GLN A 46 -0.44 -5.31 -12.28
C GLN A 46 0.78 -6.10 -11.79
N ARG A 47 1.97 -5.64 -12.11
CA ARG A 47 3.19 -6.28 -11.62
C ARG A 47 3.54 -5.76 -10.24
N ILE A 48 3.94 -6.66 -9.38
CA ILE A 48 4.36 -6.36 -8.02
C ILE A 48 5.85 -6.10 -7.99
N GLU A 49 6.25 -4.95 -7.41
CA GLU A 49 7.66 -4.65 -7.22
C GLU A 49 8.23 -5.41 -6.02
N LEU A 50 9.20 -6.28 -6.27
CA LEU A 50 9.77 -7.18 -5.25
C LEU A 50 10.42 -6.46 -4.06
N ASN A 51 11.00 -5.29 -4.28
CA ASN A 51 11.73 -4.57 -3.25
C ASN A 51 10.82 -3.70 -2.37
N LEU A 52 9.68 -3.29 -2.86
CA LEU A 52 8.74 -2.41 -2.16
C LEU A 52 7.52 -3.14 -1.61
N ALA A 53 7.16 -4.28 -2.20
CA ALA A 53 5.97 -5.03 -1.81
C ALA A 53 6.01 -5.47 -0.35
N ASP A 54 4.88 -5.35 0.31
CA ASP A 54 4.65 -5.94 1.63
C ASP A 54 4.24 -7.43 1.53
N GLU A 55 4.16 -8.12 2.67
CA GLU A 55 3.78 -9.53 2.69
C GLU A 55 2.38 -9.78 2.11
N ALA A 56 1.43 -8.87 2.33
CA ALA A 56 0.07 -9.01 1.83
C ALA A 56 0.01 -8.87 0.30
N GLN A 57 0.80 -7.98 -0.27
CA GLN A 57 0.94 -7.83 -1.72
C GLN A 57 1.63 -9.05 -2.34
N LEU A 58 2.68 -9.56 -1.72
CA LEU A 58 3.38 -10.76 -2.19
C LEU A 58 2.48 -12.00 -2.17
N GLN A 59 1.55 -12.12 -1.21
CA GLN A 59 0.58 -13.21 -1.16
C GLN A 59 -0.43 -13.21 -2.30
N GLN A 60 -0.57 -12.12 -3.03
CA GLN A 60 -1.41 -12.06 -4.23
C GLN A 60 -0.77 -12.77 -5.43
N LEU A 61 0.52 -13.06 -5.34
CA LEU A 61 1.25 -13.77 -6.38
C LEU A 61 0.87 -15.25 -6.43
N PRO A 62 0.76 -15.84 -7.63
CA PRO A 62 0.44 -17.27 -7.77
C PRO A 62 1.51 -18.13 -7.10
N GLY A 63 1.08 -19.04 -6.22
CA GLY A 63 1.97 -19.95 -5.52
C GLY A 63 2.73 -19.36 -4.32
N ILE A 64 2.51 -18.08 -4.00
CA ILE A 64 3.10 -17.42 -2.83
C ILE A 64 2.08 -17.35 -1.71
N GLY A 65 2.29 -18.15 -0.68
CA GLY A 65 1.52 -18.11 0.57
C GLY A 65 2.21 -17.30 1.67
N PRO A 66 1.62 -17.30 2.89
CA PRO A 66 2.18 -16.57 4.03
C PRO A 66 3.62 -16.92 4.35
N THR A 67 3.99 -18.19 4.23
CA THR A 67 5.34 -18.66 4.50
C THR A 67 6.35 -18.13 3.49
N LEU A 68 6.02 -18.16 2.21
CA LEU A 68 6.92 -17.69 1.16
C LEU A 68 7.01 -16.17 1.10
N SER A 69 5.92 -15.46 1.34
CA SER A 69 5.95 -14.00 1.43
C SER A 69 6.84 -13.53 2.58
N ALA A 70 6.73 -14.14 3.75
CA ALA A 70 7.62 -13.87 4.88
C ALA A 70 9.09 -14.22 4.57
N ALA A 71 9.34 -15.31 3.86
CA ALA A 71 10.69 -15.70 3.43
C ALA A 71 11.30 -14.68 2.46
N ILE A 72 10.52 -14.16 1.52
CA ILE A 72 10.96 -13.11 0.59
C ILE A 72 11.34 -11.83 1.36
N VAL A 73 10.49 -11.39 2.28
CA VAL A 73 10.75 -10.19 3.09
C VAL A 73 11.99 -10.39 4.00
N SER A 74 12.14 -11.55 4.62
CA SER A 74 13.30 -11.88 5.45
C SER A 74 14.58 -11.90 4.63
N TRP A 75 14.56 -12.55 3.47
CA TRP A 75 15.71 -12.58 2.56
C TRP A 75 16.15 -11.17 2.16
N ARG A 76 15.19 -10.31 1.81
CA ARG A 76 15.43 -8.89 1.47
C ARG A 76 16.09 -8.13 2.63
N LYS A 77 15.68 -8.40 3.86
CA LYS A 77 16.27 -7.76 5.07
C LYS A 77 17.70 -8.20 5.33
N GLU A 78 18.01 -9.45 5.05
CA GLU A 78 19.33 -10.05 5.32
C GLU A 78 20.34 -9.78 4.21
N HIS A 79 19.93 -9.83 2.95
CA HIS A 79 20.80 -9.76 1.77
C HIS A 79 20.69 -8.44 1.01
N GLY A 80 19.70 -7.60 1.36
CA GLY A 80 19.41 -6.36 0.65
C GLY A 80 18.39 -6.53 -0.47
N CYS A 81 18.23 -5.49 -1.28
CA CYS A 81 17.28 -5.49 -2.37
C CYS A 81 17.62 -6.53 -3.43
N PHE A 82 16.59 -7.12 -4.03
CA PHE A 82 16.75 -7.95 -5.22
C PHE A 82 17.24 -7.09 -6.38
N ARG A 83 18.18 -7.60 -7.14
CA ARG A 83 18.73 -6.96 -8.34
C ARG A 83 18.04 -7.46 -9.60
N SER A 84 17.53 -8.69 -9.57
CA SER A 84 16.78 -9.30 -10.66
C SER A 84 15.69 -10.22 -10.12
N VAL A 85 14.73 -10.55 -10.96
CA VAL A 85 13.65 -11.49 -10.62
C VAL A 85 14.22 -12.89 -10.37
N GLU A 86 15.29 -13.26 -11.04
CA GLU A 86 15.97 -14.56 -10.91
C GLU A 86 16.53 -14.79 -9.52
N GLU A 87 16.89 -13.73 -8.80
CA GLU A 87 17.39 -13.85 -7.41
C GLU A 87 16.36 -14.43 -6.43
N LEU A 88 15.08 -14.45 -6.80
CA LEU A 88 14.06 -15.15 -6.02
C LEU A 88 14.34 -16.62 -5.80
N GLN A 89 15.11 -17.27 -6.68
CA GLN A 89 15.55 -18.65 -6.48
C GLN A 89 16.41 -18.85 -5.24
N ASN A 90 17.08 -17.79 -4.78
CA ASN A 90 17.89 -17.83 -3.57
C ASN A 90 17.04 -17.83 -2.28
N VAL A 91 15.75 -17.49 -2.40
CA VAL A 91 14.82 -17.52 -1.27
C VAL A 91 14.43 -18.96 -0.97
N PRO A 92 14.59 -19.43 0.29
CA PRO A 92 14.18 -20.76 0.68
C PRO A 92 12.70 -21.05 0.34
N GLY A 93 12.45 -22.12 -0.39
CA GLY A 93 11.12 -22.55 -0.80
C GLY A 93 10.66 -22.04 -2.17
N ILE A 94 11.42 -21.18 -2.83
CA ILE A 94 11.17 -20.76 -4.21
C ILE A 94 12.08 -21.53 -5.15
N GLY A 95 11.50 -22.45 -5.90
CA GLY A 95 12.19 -23.21 -6.94
C GLY A 95 12.01 -22.61 -8.32
N GLU A 96 12.69 -23.20 -9.30
CA GLU A 96 12.63 -22.77 -10.69
C GLU A 96 11.20 -22.74 -11.25
N LYS A 97 10.41 -23.74 -10.90
CA LYS A 97 9.01 -23.84 -11.34
C LYS A 97 8.13 -22.71 -10.78
N THR A 98 8.34 -22.38 -9.52
CA THR A 98 7.64 -21.25 -8.86
C THR A 98 8.08 -19.93 -9.47
N LEU A 99 9.39 -19.76 -9.69
CA LEU A 99 9.93 -18.57 -10.33
C LEU A 99 9.37 -18.38 -11.74
N ALA A 100 9.30 -19.43 -12.54
CA ALA A 100 8.73 -19.35 -13.88
C ALA A 100 7.29 -18.85 -13.88
N GLY A 101 6.49 -19.23 -12.88
CA GLY A 101 5.12 -18.75 -12.71
C GLY A 101 5.02 -17.31 -12.20
N LEU A 102 6.07 -16.77 -11.62
CA LEU A 102 6.08 -15.41 -11.06
C LEU A 102 6.58 -14.34 -12.02
N ARG A 103 7.39 -14.68 -13.00
CA ARG A 103 8.08 -13.73 -13.89
C ARG A 103 7.17 -12.68 -14.52
N ASP A 104 5.96 -13.07 -14.90
CA ASP A 104 5.00 -12.16 -15.54
C ASP A 104 4.29 -11.22 -14.54
N TYR A 105 4.35 -11.54 -13.25
CA TYR A 105 3.63 -10.85 -12.20
C TYR A 105 4.51 -9.95 -11.32
N VAL A 106 5.82 -10.05 -11.45
CA VAL A 106 6.77 -9.29 -10.64
C VAL A 106 7.77 -8.53 -11.48
N TYR A 107 8.33 -7.49 -10.90
CA TYR A 107 9.47 -6.76 -11.47
C TYR A 107 10.37 -6.25 -10.35
N VAL A 108 11.58 -5.87 -10.71
CA VAL A 108 12.54 -5.22 -9.82
C VAL A 108 12.70 -3.79 -10.28
N GLY A 109 12.24 -2.84 -9.45
CA GLY A 109 12.42 -1.42 -9.72
C GLY A 109 13.88 -1.04 -9.49
N GLY A 110 14.53 -0.52 -10.50
CA GLY A 110 15.96 -0.18 -10.48
C GLY A 110 16.78 -0.95 -11.50
N GLU A 111 16.18 -1.86 -12.25
CA GLU A 111 16.74 -2.28 -13.52
C GLU A 111 16.72 -1.05 -14.44
N SER A 112 17.81 -0.24 -14.35
CA SER A 112 18.13 0.63 -15.44
C SER A 112 18.14 -0.28 -16.67
N LYS A 113 17.22 -0.02 -17.59
CA LYS A 113 17.44 -0.38 -18.98
C LYS A 113 18.88 -0.01 -19.27
N ASP A 114 19.76 -0.99 -19.18
CA ASP A 114 20.95 -0.93 -19.97
C ASP A 114 20.40 -0.99 -21.39
N GLU A 115 20.15 0.21 -21.92
CA GLU A 115 20.03 0.37 -23.34
C GLU A 115 21.21 -0.37 -23.92
N ASP A 116 20.91 -1.54 -24.47
CA ASP A 116 21.71 -2.09 -25.52
C ASP A 116 21.83 -0.96 -26.56
N SER A 117 22.83 -0.14 -26.35
CA SER A 117 23.35 0.76 -27.34
C SER A 117 24.04 -0.10 -28.35
N GLY A 118 23.21 -0.75 -29.18
CA GLY A 118 23.68 -1.51 -30.33
C GLY A 118 24.63 -0.70 -31.18
N ARG A 119 25.70 -1.32 -31.44
CA ARG A 119 26.40 -1.18 -32.73
C ARG A 119 26.58 -2.53 -33.37
#